data_df126607d3332525478988574e7c52cb
#
_entry.id   df126607d3332525478988574e7c52cb
#
_cell.length_a   1.000
_cell.length_b   1.000
_cell.length_c   1.000
_cell.angle_alpha   90.00
_cell.angle_beta   90.00
_cell.angle_gamma   90.00
#
_symmetry.space_group_name_H-M   'P 1'
#
loop_
_entity.id
_entity.type
_entity.pdbx_description
1 polymer ?
#
loop_
_entity_poly.entity_id
_entity_poly.type
_entity_poly.pdbx_seq_one_letter_code
_entity_poly.pdbx_strand_id
1 'polypeptide(L)'
;INTRKYTTLLNKELANKEIKEGLIRACDIIDLIIEILRGSSNLKMAKDCLINGNVDNIKFKSEASKNQAAKLDFTEKQASAILEMRLYKLIGLEILALQKEYDECLSKIAKYEKILGSKKAMAKVIKDDLVRIKKEYGVERKTVITDAKVAVFVEKEVPAQEVVFIMDRFGYAKTIDTASYERNKEAIYNDFKYVFTCMNTDKICIFTDNGQL
;
A
#
# COMPACT_ATOMS: atom_id res chain seq x y z
N ILE A 1 -3.66 2.51 4.11
CA ILE A 1 -3.78 2.27 2.66
C ILE A 1 -5.18 2.65 2.17
N ASN A 2 -6.26 2.04 2.64
CA ASN A 2 -7.61 2.26 2.14
C ASN A 2 -8.13 3.70 2.31
N THR A 3 -7.85 4.35 3.44
CA THR A 3 -8.18 5.77 3.63
C THR A 3 -7.57 6.62 2.53
N ARG A 4 -6.26 6.47 2.28
CA ARG A 4 -5.55 7.19 1.22
C ARG A 4 -6.16 6.91 -0.17
N LYS A 5 -6.50 5.65 -0.47
CA LYS A 5 -7.16 5.25 -1.73
C LYS A 5 -8.47 6.02 -1.92
N TYR A 6 -9.36 5.97 -0.93
CA TYR A 6 -10.67 6.61 -1.04
C TYR A 6 -10.61 8.14 -1.00
N THR A 7 -9.66 8.73 -0.28
CA THR A 7 -9.41 10.19 -0.34
C THR A 7 -8.97 10.61 -1.74
N THR A 8 -8.04 9.87 -2.36
CA THR A 8 -7.60 10.18 -3.74
C THR A 8 -8.75 10.02 -4.75
N LEU A 9 -9.58 8.97 -4.61
CA LEU A 9 -10.74 8.76 -5.47
C LEU A 9 -11.79 9.88 -5.28
N LEU A 10 -12.07 10.29 -4.04
CA LEU A 10 -12.97 11.38 -3.74
C LEU A 10 -12.49 12.70 -4.37
N ASN A 11 -11.24 13.06 -4.18
CA ASN A 11 -10.66 14.29 -4.75
C ASN A 11 -10.73 14.29 -6.29
N LYS A 12 -10.51 13.13 -6.92
CA LYS A 12 -10.67 12.99 -8.37
C LYS A 12 -12.10 13.22 -8.82
N GLU A 13 -13.07 12.63 -8.14
CA GLU A 13 -14.50 12.84 -8.50
C GLU A 13 -14.97 14.26 -8.19
N LEU A 14 -14.46 14.90 -7.13
CA LEU A 14 -14.74 16.32 -6.86
C LEU A 14 -14.22 17.24 -7.98
N ALA A 15 -13.02 16.99 -8.48
CA ALA A 15 -12.48 17.71 -9.63
C ALA A 15 -13.29 17.46 -10.91
N ASN A 16 -13.74 16.21 -11.13
CA ASN A 16 -14.61 15.87 -12.26
C ASN A 16 -15.99 16.55 -12.14
N LYS A 17 -16.55 16.60 -10.93
CA LYS A 17 -17.81 17.30 -10.64
C LYS A 17 -17.70 18.78 -11.02
N GLU A 18 -16.64 19.46 -10.56
CA GLU A 18 -16.38 20.87 -10.86
C GLU A 18 -16.41 21.13 -12.38
N ILE A 19 -15.71 20.31 -13.15
CA ILE A 19 -15.63 20.46 -14.61
C ILE A 19 -17.01 20.21 -15.26
N LYS A 20 -17.70 19.11 -14.89
CA LYS A 20 -18.99 18.75 -15.49
C LYS A 20 -20.08 19.77 -15.18
N GLU A 21 -20.10 20.30 -13.97
CA GLU A 21 -20.99 21.37 -13.55
C GLU A 21 -20.80 22.63 -14.41
N GLY A 22 -19.53 23.00 -14.65
CA GLY A 22 -19.20 24.10 -15.53
C GLY A 22 -19.61 23.86 -16.99
N LEU A 23 -19.45 22.62 -17.50
CA LEU A 23 -19.87 22.28 -18.87
C LEU A 23 -21.39 22.28 -19.03
N ILE A 24 -22.16 21.79 -18.04
CA ILE A 24 -23.64 21.84 -18.06
C ILE A 24 -24.10 23.29 -18.07
N ARG A 25 -23.59 24.12 -17.14
CA ARG A 25 -23.89 25.56 -17.09
C ARG A 25 -23.50 26.28 -18.39
N ALA A 26 -22.37 25.87 -19.02
CA ALA A 26 -21.98 26.43 -20.31
C ALA A 26 -22.91 26.04 -21.45
N CYS A 27 -23.49 24.83 -21.43
CA CYS A 27 -24.49 24.42 -22.43
C CYS A 27 -25.74 25.27 -22.36
N ASP A 28 -26.19 25.70 -21.17
CA ASP A 28 -27.39 26.54 -20.98
C ASP A 28 -27.17 27.97 -21.54
N ILE A 29 -25.94 28.45 -21.59
CA ILE A 29 -25.59 29.79 -22.06
C ILE A 29 -24.68 29.76 -23.30
N ILE A 30 -24.79 28.73 -24.11
CA ILE A 30 -23.85 28.46 -25.21
C ILE A 30 -23.77 29.57 -26.23
N ASP A 31 -24.92 30.22 -26.55
CA ASP A 31 -24.96 31.34 -27.49
C ASP A 31 -24.13 32.52 -27.01
N LEU A 32 -24.17 32.81 -25.70
CA LEU A 32 -23.32 33.82 -25.08
C LEU A 32 -21.84 33.46 -25.17
N ILE A 33 -21.49 32.20 -24.93
CA ILE A 33 -20.09 31.71 -25.02
C ILE A 33 -19.58 31.83 -26.45
N ILE A 34 -20.39 31.44 -27.45
CA ILE A 34 -20.03 31.61 -28.87
C ILE A 34 -19.83 33.09 -29.21
N GLU A 35 -20.67 33.97 -28.66
CA GLU A 35 -20.54 35.42 -28.88
C GLU A 35 -19.23 35.96 -28.27
N ILE A 36 -18.88 35.55 -27.05
CA ILE A 36 -17.60 35.88 -26.40
C ILE A 36 -16.41 35.40 -27.23
N LEU A 37 -16.47 34.15 -27.70
CA LEU A 37 -15.37 33.58 -28.51
C LEU A 37 -15.17 34.31 -29.83
N ARG A 38 -16.28 34.67 -30.50
CA ARG A 38 -16.24 35.43 -31.79
C ARG A 38 -15.85 36.89 -31.61
N GLY A 39 -16.18 37.49 -30.47
CA GLY A 39 -15.89 38.87 -30.14
C GLY A 39 -14.48 39.09 -29.60
N SER A 40 -13.86 38.04 -29.10
CA SER A 40 -12.49 38.08 -28.51
C SER A 40 -11.41 38.00 -29.55
N SER A 41 -10.35 38.79 -29.39
CA SER A 41 -9.19 38.81 -30.31
C SER A 41 -8.22 37.63 -30.06
N ASN A 42 -8.23 37.02 -28.89
CA ASN A 42 -7.40 35.88 -28.51
C ASN A 42 -8.05 35.04 -27.41
N LEU A 43 -7.53 33.79 -27.26
CA LEU A 43 -8.03 32.84 -26.29
C LEU A 43 -7.90 33.31 -24.85
N LYS A 44 -6.84 34.05 -24.50
CA LYS A 44 -6.62 34.57 -23.14
C LYS A 44 -7.71 35.53 -22.71
N MET A 45 -8.16 36.40 -23.65
CA MET A 45 -9.23 37.36 -23.43
C MET A 45 -10.58 36.67 -23.23
N ALA A 46 -10.87 35.64 -24.05
CA ALA A 46 -12.07 34.82 -23.85
C ALA A 46 -12.05 34.10 -22.51
N LYS A 47 -10.90 33.55 -22.10
CA LYS A 47 -10.73 32.89 -20.81
C LYS A 47 -10.91 33.85 -19.65
N ASP A 48 -10.34 35.05 -19.73
CA ASP A 48 -10.49 36.10 -18.70
C ASP A 48 -11.93 36.57 -18.56
N CYS A 49 -12.67 36.69 -19.67
CA CYS A 49 -14.08 36.97 -19.63
C CYS A 49 -14.90 35.86 -18.93
N LEU A 50 -14.61 34.61 -19.19
CA LEU A 50 -15.32 33.49 -18.54
C LEU A 50 -15.03 33.42 -17.04
N ILE A 51 -13.84 33.76 -16.59
CA ILE A 51 -13.42 33.65 -15.19
C ILE A 51 -13.80 34.90 -14.39
N ASN A 52 -13.45 36.06 -14.89
CA ASN A 52 -13.52 37.33 -14.18
C ASN A 52 -14.68 38.25 -14.67
N GLY A 53 -15.43 37.81 -15.67
CA GLY A 53 -16.46 38.68 -16.31
C GLY A 53 -15.86 39.90 -17.00
N ASN A 54 -14.59 39.88 -17.38
CA ASN A 54 -13.95 41.00 -18.05
C ASN A 54 -14.42 41.08 -19.50
N VAL A 55 -15.22 42.13 -19.79
CA VAL A 55 -15.83 42.36 -21.12
C VAL A 55 -15.09 43.37 -21.94
N ASP A 56 -13.95 43.89 -21.49
CA ASP A 56 -13.15 44.90 -22.17
C ASP A 56 -12.63 44.40 -23.51
N ASN A 57 -12.76 45.21 -24.53
CA ASN A 57 -12.32 44.94 -25.92
C ASN A 57 -12.98 43.69 -26.56
N ILE A 58 -14.06 43.14 -26.00
CA ILE A 58 -14.83 42.07 -26.63
C ILE A 58 -16.04 42.69 -27.35
N LYS A 59 -16.23 42.28 -28.59
CA LYS A 59 -17.36 42.79 -29.42
C LYS A 59 -18.61 41.92 -29.15
N PHE A 60 -19.60 42.50 -28.49
CA PHE A 60 -20.91 41.89 -28.24
C PHE A 60 -21.94 42.38 -29.26
N LYS A 61 -22.94 41.56 -29.57
CA LYS A 61 -24.05 41.88 -30.43
C LYS A 61 -25.08 42.78 -29.75
N SER A 62 -25.22 42.64 -28.43
CA SER A 62 -26.15 43.40 -27.63
C SER A 62 -25.57 43.79 -26.26
N GLU A 63 -26.11 44.87 -25.68
CA GLU A 63 -25.76 45.31 -24.32
C GLU A 63 -26.22 44.25 -23.27
N ALA A 64 -27.32 43.54 -23.56
CA ALA A 64 -27.80 42.46 -22.71
C ALA A 64 -26.79 41.30 -22.61
N SER A 65 -26.20 40.89 -23.75
CA SER A 65 -25.13 39.87 -23.77
C SER A 65 -23.89 40.32 -23.00
N LYS A 66 -23.49 41.58 -23.14
CA LYS A 66 -22.37 42.15 -22.40
C LYS A 66 -22.60 42.13 -20.90
N ASN A 67 -23.81 42.52 -20.44
CA ASN A 67 -24.20 42.52 -19.04
C ASN A 67 -24.28 41.09 -18.46
N GLN A 68 -24.65 40.11 -19.27
CA GLN A 68 -24.63 38.70 -18.87
C GLN A 68 -23.21 38.16 -18.77
N ALA A 69 -22.35 38.50 -19.74
CA ALA A 69 -20.94 38.11 -19.75
C ALA A 69 -20.17 38.66 -18.54
N ALA A 70 -20.48 39.90 -18.14
CA ALA A 70 -19.89 40.53 -16.96
C ALA A 70 -20.23 39.83 -15.61
N LYS A 71 -21.22 38.93 -15.61
CA LYS A 71 -21.65 38.18 -14.42
C LYS A 71 -21.09 36.75 -14.40
N LEU A 72 -20.26 36.38 -15.37
CA LEU A 72 -19.67 35.06 -15.43
C LEU A 72 -18.56 34.93 -14.38
N ASP A 73 -18.49 33.75 -13.75
CA ASP A 73 -17.59 33.42 -12.63
C ASP A 73 -17.16 31.97 -12.68
N PHE A 74 -16.80 31.47 -13.86
CA PHE A 74 -16.28 30.11 -14.01
C PHE A 74 -14.92 29.96 -13.36
N THR A 75 -14.62 28.78 -12.81
CA THR A 75 -13.25 28.48 -12.35
C THR A 75 -12.30 28.34 -13.55
N GLU A 76 -11.02 28.44 -13.29
CA GLU A 76 -9.99 28.30 -14.35
C GLU A 76 -10.09 26.94 -15.06
N LYS A 77 -10.40 25.86 -14.31
CA LYS A 77 -10.57 24.52 -14.86
C LYS A 77 -11.84 24.41 -15.71
N GLN A 78 -12.93 25.01 -15.26
CA GLN A 78 -14.17 25.08 -16.02
C GLN A 78 -13.99 25.87 -17.31
N ALA A 79 -13.41 27.05 -17.23
CA ALA A 79 -13.14 27.86 -18.42
C ALA A 79 -12.25 27.15 -19.45
N SER A 80 -11.20 26.47 -19.00
CA SER A 80 -10.34 25.68 -19.89
C SER A 80 -11.12 24.53 -20.54
N ALA A 81 -11.92 23.79 -19.78
CA ALA A 81 -12.75 22.70 -20.32
C ALA A 81 -13.81 23.19 -21.32
N ILE A 82 -14.41 24.36 -21.07
CA ILE A 82 -15.37 25.00 -21.98
C ILE A 82 -14.69 25.37 -23.30
N LEU A 83 -13.50 25.97 -23.25
CA LEU A 83 -12.75 26.37 -24.43
C LEU A 83 -12.25 25.19 -25.28
N GLU A 84 -12.02 24.04 -24.65
CA GLU A 84 -11.62 22.78 -25.31
C GLU A 84 -12.83 21.94 -25.78
N MET A 85 -14.05 22.36 -25.46
CA MET A 85 -15.26 21.60 -25.79
C MET A 85 -15.50 21.57 -27.30
N ARG A 86 -15.74 20.38 -27.84
CA ARG A 86 -16.05 20.18 -29.25
C ARG A 86 -17.53 20.48 -29.51
N LEU A 87 -17.81 21.12 -30.65
CA LEU A 87 -19.18 21.56 -31.02
C LEU A 87 -20.23 20.45 -31.05
N TYR A 88 -19.85 19.20 -31.39
CA TYR A 88 -20.80 18.07 -31.40
C TYR A 88 -21.38 17.76 -30.01
N LYS A 89 -20.67 18.11 -28.94
CA LYS A 89 -21.14 17.91 -27.56
C LYS A 89 -22.35 18.79 -27.19
N LEU A 90 -22.68 19.72 -28.05
CA LEU A 90 -23.86 20.59 -27.90
C LEU A 90 -25.15 19.95 -28.46
N ILE A 91 -25.06 18.74 -29.03
CA ILE A 91 -26.24 17.99 -29.48
C ILE A 91 -27.03 17.52 -28.23
N GLY A 92 -28.34 17.58 -28.27
CA GLY A 92 -29.19 17.28 -27.10
C GLY A 92 -28.95 15.90 -26.46
N LEU A 93 -28.62 14.87 -27.26
CA LEU A 93 -28.27 13.54 -26.74
C LEU A 93 -26.95 13.54 -25.93
N GLU A 94 -25.98 14.35 -26.34
CA GLU A 94 -24.69 14.46 -25.64
C GLU A 94 -24.86 15.25 -24.32
N ILE A 95 -25.76 16.25 -24.28
CA ILE A 95 -26.10 16.99 -23.05
C ILE A 95 -26.77 16.05 -22.04
N LEU A 96 -27.69 15.19 -22.46
CA LEU A 96 -28.28 14.18 -21.60
C LEU A 96 -27.25 13.18 -21.09
N ALA A 97 -26.28 12.77 -21.93
CA ALA A 97 -25.20 11.91 -21.52
C ALA A 97 -24.30 12.59 -20.47
N LEU A 98 -23.98 13.89 -20.65
CA LEU A 98 -23.22 14.68 -19.70
C LEU A 98 -23.93 14.80 -18.35
N GLN A 99 -25.26 15.02 -18.37
CA GLN A 99 -26.10 15.05 -17.16
C GLN A 99 -26.03 13.71 -16.41
N LYS A 100 -26.20 12.60 -17.13
CA LYS A 100 -26.08 11.27 -16.54
C LYS A 100 -24.71 11.02 -15.91
N GLU A 101 -23.66 11.40 -16.61
CA GLU A 101 -22.29 11.28 -16.07
C GLU A 101 -22.07 12.16 -14.82
N TYR A 102 -22.71 13.31 -14.74
CA TYR A 102 -22.69 14.18 -13.56
C TYR A 102 -23.39 13.50 -12.37
N ASP A 103 -24.57 12.91 -12.59
CA ASP A 103 -25.32 12.18 -11.55
C ASP A 103 -24.57 10.96 -11.05
N GLU A 104 -23.89 10.22 -11.95
CA GLU A 104 -23.00 9.11 -11.58
C GLU A 104 -21.83 9.61 -10.72
N CYS A 105 -21.26 10.76 -11.05
CA CYS A 105 -20.18 11.39 -10.28
C CYS A 105 -20.66 11.74 -8.86
N LEU A 106 -21.83 12.35 -8.71
CA LEU A 106 -22.44 12.65 -7.41
C LEU A 106 -22.66 11.39 -6.57
N SER A 107 -23.13 10.32 -7.19
CA SER A 107 -23.33 9.03 -6.53
C SER A 107 -22.01 8.43 -6.00
N LYS A 108 -20.94 8.55 -6.78
CA LYS A 108 -19.59 8.10 -6.36
C LYS A 108 -19.06 8.95 -5.21
N ILE A 109 -19.23 10.27 -5.27
CA ILE A 109 -18.82 11.20 -4.19
C ILE A 109 -19.51 10.80 -2.89
N ALA A 110 -20.84 10.69 -2.90
CA ALA A 110 -21.62 10.30 -1.73
C ALA A 110 -21.17 8.94 -1.15
N LYS A 111 -20.86 7.97 -2.03
CA LYS A 111 -20.31 6.67 -1.63
C LYS A 111 -18.96 6.80 -0.93
N TYR A 112 -18.03 7.57 -1.49
CA TYR A 112 -16.68 7.72 -0.93
C TYR A 112 -16.71 8.52 0.38
N GLU A 113 -17.53 9.56 0.48
CA GLU A 113 -17.74 10.31 1.71
C GLU A 113 -18.30 9.41 2.82
N LYS A 114 -19.29 8.56 2.53
CA LYS A 114 -19.84 7.58 3.47
C LYS A 114 -18.78 6.59 3.96
N ILE A 115 -17.89 6.12 3.06
CA ILE A 115 -16.82 5.20 3.42
C ILE A 115 -15.79 5.89 4.31
N LEU A 116 -15.41 7.13 4.00
CA LEU A 116 -14.42 7.90 4.76
C LEU A 116 -14.98 8.39 6.10
N GLY A 117 -16.27 8.75 6.15
CA GLY A 117 -16.92 9.26 7.35
C GLY A 117 -17.25 8.20 8.42
N SER A 118 -17.15 6.90 8.10
CA SER A 118 -17.52 5.83 9.03
C SER A 118 -16.51 4.69 9.06
N LYS A 119 -15.91 4.46 10.25
CA LYS A 119 -15.03 3.30 10.49
C LYS A 119 -15.74 1.97 10.15
N LYS A 120 -17.03 1.86 10.45
CA LYS A 120 -17.85 0.68 10.15
C LYS A 120 -18.02 0.47 8.63
N ALA A 121 -18.25 1.55 7.88
CA ALA A 121 -18.36 1.48 6.43
C ALA A 121 -17.00 1.09 5.78
N MET A 122 -15.91 1.66 6.25
CA MET A 122 -14.56 1.31 5.80
C MET A 122 -14.23 -0.17 6.09
N ALA A 123 -14.55 -0.65 7.30
CA ALA A 123 -14.34 -2.05 7.68
C ALA A 123 -15.16 -3.01 6.81
N LYS A 124 -16.40 -2.63 6.45
CA LYS A 124 -17.24 -3.41 5.54
C LYS A 124 -16.59 -3.55 4.16
N VAL A 125 -16.09 -2.46 3.59
CA VAL A 125 -15.42 -2.49 2.27
C VAL A 125 -14.19 -3.41 2.31
N ILE A 126 -13.37 -3.33 3.37
CA ILE A 126 -12.20 -4.19 3.53
C ILE A 126 -12.62 -5.67 3.61
N LYS A 127 -13.67 -5.96 4.39
CA LYS A 127 -14.22 -7.32 4.52
C LYS A 127 -14.72 -7.85 3.17
N ASP A 128 -15.47 -7.04 2.43
CA ASP A 128 -16.01 -7.43 1.12
C ASP A 128 -14.88 -7.70 0.12
N ASP A 129 -13.81 -6.88 0.09
CA ASP A 129 -12.62 -7.11 -0.74
C ASP A 129 -11.91 -8.42 -0.35
N LEU A 130 -11.75 -8.71 0.95
CA LEU A 130 -11.15 -9.96 1.44
C LEU A 130 -12.00 -11.18 1.09
N VAL A 131 -13.32 -11.09 1.18
CA VAL A 131 -14.24 -12.18 0.78
C VAL A 131 -14.11 -12.45 -0.71
N ARG A 132 -14.04 -11.40 -1.55
CA ARG A 132 -13.82 -11.54 -3.00
C ARG A 132 -12.49 -12.25 -3.28
N ILE A 133 -11.40 -11.80 -2.69
CA ILE A 133 -10.07 -12.42 -2.84
C ILE A 133 -10.10 -13.89 -2.40
N LYS A 134 -10.75 -14.19 -1.27
CA LYS A 134 -10.91 -15.57 -0.80
C LYS A 134 -11.65 -16.44 -1.82
N LYS A 135 -12.69 -15.89 -2.47
CA LYS A 135 -13.46 -16.63 -3.48
C LYS A 135 -12.65 -16.89 -4.75
N GLU A 136 -11.81 -15.93 -5.17
CA GLU A 136 -11.03 -16.03 -6.42
C GLU A 136 -9.75 -16.85 -6.25
N TYR A 137 -9.08 -16.73 -5.10
CA TYR A 137 -7.73 -17.29 -4.88
C TYR A 137 -7.64 -18.21 -3.66
N GLY A 138 -8.76 -18.43 -2.96
CA GLY A 138 -8.78 -19.28 -1.75
C GLY A 138 -8.50 -20.73 -2.11
N VAL A 139 -7.54 -21.31 -1.43
CA VAL A 139 -7.25 -22.75 -1.46
C VAL A 139 -7.58 -23.37 -0.12
N GLU A 140 -7.89 -24.65 -0.11
CA GLU A 140 -8.10 -25.39 1.14
C GLU A 140 -6.83 -25.40 2.00
N ARG A 141 -7.05 -25.44 3.30
CA ARG A 141 -5.95 -25.48 4.27
C ARG A 141 -5.15 -26.76 4.09
N LYS A 142 -3.88 -26.65 3.77
CA LYS A 142 -2.96 -27.79 3.62
C LYS A 142 -2.48 -28.35 4.96
N THR A 143 -2.49 -27.52 6.01
CA THR A 143 -2.07 -27.92 7.37
C THR A 143 -3.23 -28.62 8.07
N VAL A 144 -3.03 -29.84 8.50
CA VAL A 144 -3.99 -30.58 9.31
C VAL A 144 -3.78 -30.22 10.78
N ILE A 145 -4.87 -29.90 11.49
CA ILE A 145 -4.84 -29.73 12.93
C ILE A 145 -5.11 -31.13 13.52
N THR A 146 -4.13 -31.68 14.20
CA THR A 146 -4.29 -32.94 14.92
C THR A 146 -4.21 -32.66 16.41
N ASP A 147 -5.06 -33.34 17.20
CA ASP A 147 -4.96 -33.38 18.66
C ASP A 147 -3.81 -34.32 19.02
N ALA A 148 -2.58 -33.98 18.59
CA ALA A 148 -1.43 -34.75 19.02
C ALA A 148 -1.26 -34.61 20.52
N LYS A 149 -1.22 -35.74 21.23
CA LYS A 149 -0.77 -35.77 22.63
C LYS A 149 0.54 -35.04 22.70
N VAL A 150 0.69 -34.15 23.67
CA VAL A 150 1.93 -33.42 23.90
C VAL A 150 3.08 -34.43 23.82
N ALA A 151 3.98 -34.20 22.86
CA ALA A 151 5.17 -35.04 22.77
C ALA A 151 5.97 -34.85 24.07
N VAL A 152 5.93 -35.84 24.93
CA VAL A 152 6.76 -35.85 26.13
C VAL A 152 8.19 -36.09 25.59
N PHE A 153 9.02 -35.07 25.64
CA PHE A 153 10.42 -35.22 25.36
C PHE A 153 11.01 -36.05 26.50
N VAL A 154 11.25 -37.31 26.21
CA VAL A 154 12.01 -38.17 27.11
C VAL A 154 13.48 -37.96 26.76
N GLU A 155 14.19 -37.26 27.63
CA GLU A 155 15.64 -37.11 27.53
C GLU A 155 16.24 -38.52 27.58
N LYS A 156 16.96 -38.91 26.50
CA LYS A 156 17.68 -40.19 26.49
C LYS A 156 18.77 -40.09 27.54
N GLU A 157 18.66 -40.83 28.63
CA GLU A 157 19.73 -40.95 29.58
C GLU A 157 20.92 -41.59 28.85
N VAL A 158 22.04 -40.90 28.86
CA VAL A 158 23.29 -41.42 28.29
C VAL A 158 23.80 -42.46 29.26
N PRO A 159 23.98 -43.74 28.84
CA PRO A 159 24.48 -44.77 29.73
C PRO A 159 25.85 -44.36 30.25
N ALA A 160 26.06 -44.47 31.55
CA ALA A 160 27.32 -44.17 32.20
C ALA A 160 28.38 -45.15 31.74
N GLN A 161 29.47 -44.66 31.18
CA GLN A 161 30.59 -45.44 30.69
C GLN A 161 31.91 -44.82 31.15
N GLU A 162 32.86 -45.67 31.47
CA GLU A 162 34.22 -45.27 31.77
C GLU A 162 34.93 -44.86 30.45
N VAL A 163 35.51 -43.67 30.46
CA VAL A 163 36.26 -43.11 29.32
C VAL A 163 37.58 -42.54 29.80
N VAL A 164 38.53 -42.39 28.90
CA VAL A 164 39.78 -41.74 29.19
C VAL A 164 39.78 -40.33 28.63
N PHE A 165 39.91 -39.33 29.49
CA PHE A 165 40.08 -37.94 29.11
C PHE A 165 41.54 -37.73 28.72
N ILE A 166 41.80 -37.12 27.58
CA ILE A 166 43.14 -36.75 27.09
C ILE A 166 43.12 -35.28 26.66
N MET A 167 44.18 -34.56 27.02
CA MET A 167 44.38 -33.17 26.60
C MET A 167 45.84 -32.93 26.26
N ASP A 168 46.07 -32.26 25.13
CA ASP A 168 47.40 -31.89 24.68
C ASP A 168 47.90 -30.60 25.38
N ARG A 169 49.16 -30.22 25.08
CA ARG A 169 49.77 -28.99 25.61
C ARG A 169 49.22 -27.71 25.07
N PHE A 170 48.41 -27.76 24.00
CA PHE A 170 47.74 -26.61 23.40
C PHE A 170 46.34 -26.41 23.93
N GLY A 171 45.83 -27.34 24.78
CA GLY A 171 44.50 -27.27 25.37
C GLY A 171 43.40 -27.99 24.57
N TYR A 172 43.72 -28.72 23.52
CA TYR A 172 42.74 -29.55 22.82
C TYR A 172 42.44 -30.79 23.63
N ALA A 173 41.19 -30.93 24.05
CA ALA A 173 40.73 -32.02 24.90
C ALA A 173 39.69 -32.89 24.19
N LYS A 174 39.75 -34.20 24.45
CA LYS A 174 38.73 -35.15 23.99
C LYS A 174 38.64 -36.35 24.94
N THR A 175 37.60 -37.12 24.83
CA THR A 175 37.44 -38.41 25.51
C THR A 175 37.58 -39.54 24.49
N ILE A 176 38.17 -40.63 24.90
CA ILE A 176 38.30 -41.86 24.13
C ILE A 176 37.79 -43.04 24.97
N ASP A 177 37.35 -44.11 24.31
CA ASP A 177 36.98 -45.33 25.00
C ASP A 177 38.21 -46.05 25.58
N THR A 178 38.02 -46.80 26.65
CA THR A 178 39.07 -47.49 27.36
C THR A 178 39.78 -48.51 26.47
N ALA A 179 39.07 -49.17 25.55
CA ALA A 179 39.69 -50.17 24.65
C ALA A 179 40.60 -49.51 23.61
N SER A 180 40.24 -48.31 23.09
CA SER A 180 41.10 -47.53 22.19
C SER A 180 42.29 -46.95 22.92
N TYR A 181 42.14 -46.57 24.18
CA TYR A 181 43.25 -46.13 25.03
C TYR A 181 44.28 -47.24 25.23
N GLU A 182 43.87 -48.45 25.65
CA GLU A 182 44.82 -49.56 25.90
C GLU A 182 45.58 -49.96 24.63
N ARG A 183 44.94 -49.87 23.46
CA ARG A 183 45.62 -50.19 22.17
C ARG A 183 46.66 -49.14 21.76
N ASN A 184 46.56 -47.93 22.17
CA ASN A 184 47.36 -46.79 21.71
C ASN A 184 48.07 -46.05 22.85
N LYS A 185 48.29 -46.71 23.99
CA LYS A 185 48.74 -46.12 25.25
C LYS A 185 50.03 -45.35 25.11
N GLU A 186 51.07 -45.93 24.45
CA GLU A 186 52.36 -45.27 24.27
C GLU A 186 52.27 -44.00 23.39
N ALA A 187 51.54 -44.05 22.32
CA ALA A 187 51.32 -42.87 21.45
C ALA A 187 50.59 -41.77 22.19
N ILE A 188 49.58 -42.10 22.98
CA ILE A 188 48.80 -41.15 23.74
C ILE A 188 49.64 -40.42 24.79
N TYR A 189 50.50 -41.13 25.53
CA TYR A 189 51.40 -40.47 26.49
C TYR A 189 52.45 -39.58 25.85
N ASN A 190 52.85 -39.84 24.60
CA ASN A 190 53.79 -39.01 23.88
C ASN A 190 53.11 -37.68 23.38
N ASP A 191 51.88 -37.78 22.93
CA ASP A 191 51.17 -36.66 22.28
C ASP A 191 50.37 -35.82 23.26
N PHE A 192 49.86 -36.41 24.36
CA PHE A 192 48.96 -35.75 25.31
C PHE A 192 49.60 -35.56 26.68
N LYS A 193 49.47 -34.35 27.23
CA LYS A 193 50.06 -33.97 28.51
C LYS A 193 49.24 -34.45 29.72
N TYR A 194 47.93 -34.46 29.57
CA TYR A 194 47.00 -34.85 30.64
C TYR A 194 46.17 -36.04 30.16
N VAL A 195 46.30 -37.15 30.91
CA VAL A 195 45.60 -38.40 30.59
C VAL A 195 45.11 -38.99 31.90
N PHE A 196 43.80 -39.14 32.05
CA PHE A 196 43.20 -39.81 33.22
C PHE A 196 41.84 -40.41 32.91
N THR A 197 41.43 -41.38 33.68
CA THR A 197 40.17 -42.09 33.54
C THR A 197 39.05 -41.32 34.27
N CYS A 198 37.89 -41.22 33.69
CA CYS A 198 36.70 -40.61 34.26
C CYS A 198 35.42 -41.24 33.68
N MET A 199 34.28 -40.91 34.23
CA MET A 199 33.01 -41.30 33.65
C MET A 199 32.60 -40.26 32.56
N ASN A 200 31.92 -40.71 31.52
CA ASN A 200 31.39 -39.81 30.49
C ASN A 200 30.34 -38.80 31.02
N THR A 201 29.87 -39.02 32.23
CA THR A 201 28.94 -38.13 32.94
C THR A 201 29.63 -37.15 33.89
N ASP A 202 30.97 -37.27 34.08
CA ASP A 202 31.74 -36.41 34.97
C ASP A 202 31.95 -35.01 34.37
N LYS A 203 32.09 -34.04 35.27
CA LYS A 203 32.47 -32.67 34.90
C LYS A 203 33.96 -32.47 35.19
N ILE A 204 34.70 -32.14 34.15
CA ILE A 204 36.15 -31.87 34.27
C ILE A 204 36.32 -30.36 34.42
N CYS A 205 36.98 -29.94 35.49
CA CYS A 205 37.32 -28.55 35.76
C CYS A 205 38.77 -28.28 35.39
N ILE A 206 39.00 -27.33 34.51
CA ILE A 206 40.33 -26.90 34.10
C ILE A 206 40.58 -25.50 34.65
N PHE A 207 41.57 -25.40 35.54
CA PHE A 207 42.01 -24.11 36.10
C PHE A 207 43.21 -23.59 35.31
N THR A 208 43.11 -22.40 34.78
CA THR A 208 44.20 -21.76 34.05
C THR A 208 45.06 -20.92 34.99
N ASP A 209 46.28 -20.62 34.55
CA ASP A 209 47.23 -19.73 35.27
C ASP A 209 46.69 -18.29 35.42
N ASN A 210 45.78 -17.87 34.58
CA ASN A 210 45.09 -16.59 34.64
C ASN A 210 43.88 -16.60 35.60
N GLY A 211 43.64 -17.66 36.36
CA GLY A 211 42.59 -17.80 37.32
C GLY A 211 41.18 -18.02 36.70
N GLN A 212 41.09 -18.43 35.45
CA GLN A 212 39.86 -18.82 34.80
C GLN A 212 39.56 -20.31 35.00
N LEU A 213 38.28 -20.63 35.13
CA LEU A 213 37.73 -22.00 35.22
C LEU A 213 36.92 -22.28 33.97
#